data_61204bcf80fdd012f2745e7cc0296671
#
_entry.id   61204bcf80fdd012f2745e7cc0296671
#
_cell.length_a   1.000
_cell.length_b   1.000
_cell.length_c   1.000
_cell.angle_alpha   90.00
_cell.angle_beta   90.00
_cell.angle_gamma   90.00
#
_symmetry.space_group_name_H-M   'P 1'
#
loop_
_entity.id
_entity.type
_entity.pdbx_description
1 polymer ?
#
loop_
_entity_poly.entity_id
_entity_poly.type
_entity_poly.pdbx_seq_one_letter_code
_entity_poly.pdbx_strand_id
1 'polypeptide(L)'
;MIYLRFWLLFAVVSLLDQASKAWVVENSVELRRNPIEVLDLIEGDRAFLEFTYVTNPGAAWSMFSDYPEVLTILAGIALLAIYLFRKNLELERKPIQIIFGLICGGIVGNLSDRIFRDPAEVVDFIDVYFPLVNYDYPIFNIADSGIFLGAFAYLILSFLESRKERDEGGEDEPVGA
;
A
#
# COMPACT_ATOMS: atom_id res chain seq x y z
N MET A 1 -9.66 23.09 -8.15
CA MET A 1 -9.70 21.68 -8.63
C MET A 1 -10.11 20.81 -7.45
N ILE A 2 -11.28 20.17 -7.53
CA ILE A 2 -11.91 19.48 -6.39
C ILE A 2 -11.07 18.29 -5.91
N TYR A 3 -10.41 17.55 -6.81
CA TYR A 3 -9.65 16.31 -6.49
C TYR A 3 -8.13 16.46 -6.64
N LEU A 4 -7.57 17.65 -6.40
CA LEU A 4 -6.14 17.90 -6.64
C LEU A 4 -5.22 17.02 -5.77
N ARG A 5 -5.54 16.86 -4.47
CA ARG A 5 -4.74 16.05 -3.55
C ARG A 5 -4.78 14.58 -3.90
N PHE A 6 -5.96 14.09 -4.29
CA PHE A 6 -6.14 12.72 -4.77
C PHE A 6 -5.21 12.45 -5.96
N TRP A 7 -5.32 13.26 -7.03
CA TRP A 7 -4.52 13.03 -8.24
C TRP A 7 -3.02 13.23 -8.02
N LEU A 8 -2.64 14.15 -7.14
CA LEU A 8 -1.24 14.35 -6.80
C LEU A 8 -0.66 13.12 -6.09
N LEU A 9 -1.31 12.62 -5.04
CA LEU A 9 -0.85 11.43 -4.29
C LEU A 9 -0.92 10.17 -5.14
N PHE A 10 -1.98 10.00 -5.91
CA PHE A 10 -2.11 8.92 -6.88
C PHE A 10 -0.92 8.88 -7.83
N ALA A 11 -0.61 10.01 -8.48
CA ALA A 11 0.51 10.09 -9.41
C ALA A 11 1.87 9.89 -8.71
N VAL A 12 2.08 10.49 -7.56
CA VAL A 12 3.33 10.35 -6.80
C VAL A 12 3.58 8.89 -6.43
N VAL A 13 2.60 8.20 -5.84
CA VAL A 13 2.76 6.80 -5.44
C VAL A 13 2.98 5.91 -6.65
N SER A 14 2.13 6.02 -7.69
CA SER A 14 2.25 5.18 -8.89
C SER A 14 3.59 5.39 -9.61
N LEU A 15 4.04 6.64 -9.74
CA LEU A 15 5.30 6.95 -10.43
C LEU A 15 6.52 6.50 -9.62
N LEU A 16 6.52 6.73 -8.30
CA LEU A 16 7.62 6.28 -7.44
C LEU A 16 7.70 4.75 -7.40
N ASP A 17 6.56 4.07 -7.32
CA ASP A 17 6.50 2.62 -7.36
C ASP A 17 7.07 2.08 -8.67
N GLN A 18 6.59 2.55 -9.81
CA GLN A 18 7.06 2.06 -11.11
C GLN A 18 8.51 2.45 -11.41
N ALA A 19 8.96 3.63 -10.99
CA ALA A 19 10.35 4.06 -11.15
C ALA A 19 11.30 3.21 -10.30
N SER A 20 10.96 2.96 -9.03
CA SER A 20 11.77 2.10 -8.15
C SER A 20 11.80 0.66 -8.65
N LYS A 21 10.67 0.09 -9.08
CA LYS A 21 10.59 -1.25 -9.65
C LYS A 21 11.39 -1.37 -10.95
N ALA A 22 11.38 -0.36 -11.81
CA ALA A 22 12.20 -0.36 -13.02
C ALA A 22 13.70 -0.43 -12.69
N TRP A 23 14.16 0.38 -11.73
CA TRP A 23 15.53 0.35 -11.25
C TRP A 23 15.90 -1.01 -10.64
N VAL A 24 15.02 -1.58 -9.81
CA VAL A 24 15.22 -2.89 -9.17
C VAL A 24 15.32 -4.00 -10.20
N VAL A 25 14.48 -3.98 -11.25
CA VAL A 25 14.52 -4.97 -12.35
C VAL A 25 15.81 -4.86 -13.15
N GLU A 26 16.27 -3.65 -13.46
CA GLU A 26 17.53 -3.40 -14.15
C GLU A 26 18.73 -3.97 -13.38
N ASN A 27 18.67 -3.91 -12.03
CA ASN A 27 19.73 -4.41 -11.13
C ASN A 27 19.40 -5.79 -10.53
N SER A 28 18.43 -6.50 -11.05
CA SER A 28 17.87 -7.72 -10.43
C SER A 28 18.87 -8.84 -10.21
N VAL A 29 19.85 -9.01 -11.09
CA VAL A 29 20.89 -10.06 -10.97
C VAL A 29 21.79 -9.78 -9.77
N GLU A 30 22.18 -8.52 -9.55
CA GLU A 30 23.03 -8.12 -8.44
C GLU A 30 22.23 -8.16 -7.12
N LEU A 31 21.03 -7.58 -7.10
CA LEU A 31 20.19 -7.51 -5.91
C LEU A 31 19.75 -8.89 -5.38
N ARG A 32 19.65 -9.90 -6.25
CA ARG A 32 19.38 -11.28 -5.81
C ARG A 32 20.57 -11.95 -5.13
N ARG A 33 21.80 -11.57 -5.51
CA ARG A 33 23.03 -12.18 -4.99
C ARG A 33 23.57 -11.43 -3.79
N ASN A 34 23.52 -10.12 -3.86
CA ASN A 34 24.07 -9.18 -2.90
C ASN A 34 23.01 -8.10 -2.64
N PRO A 35 22.04 -8.32 -1.75
CA PRO A 35 21.10 -7.28 -1.35
C PRO A 35 21.84 -6.03 -0.85
N ILE A 36 21.25 -4.86 -1.07
CA ILE A 36 21.81 -3.60 -0.56
C ILE A 36 21.32 -3.40 0.87
N GLU A 37 22.22 -3.48 1.82
CA GLU A 37 21.95 -3.14 3.21
C GLU A 37 21.73 -1.63 3.34
N VAL A 38 20.55 -1.24 3.81
CA VAL A 38 20.15 0.17 3.97
C VAL A 38 20.28 0.62 5.41
N LEU A 39 19.89 -0.24 6.33
CA LEU A 39 19.91 0.04 7.76
C LEU A 39 20.24 -1.23 8.53
N ASP A 40 21.33 -1.18 9.28
CA ASP A 40 21.68 -2.20 10.27
C ASP A 40 21.46 -1.61 11.67
N LEU A 41 20.65 -2.26 12.48
CA LEU A 41 20.32 -1.82 13.84
C LEU A 41 21.07 -2.60 14.92
N ILE A 42 21.54 -3.79 14.61
CA ILE A 42 22.22 -4.70 15.55
C ILE A 42 23.30 -5.42 14.75
N GLU A 43 24.54 -5.37 15.22
CA GLU A 43 25.62 -6.17 14.63
C GLU A 43 25.21 -7.65 14.56
N GLY A 44 25.07 -8.18 13.35
CA GLY A 44 24.61 -9.53 13.09
C GLY A 44 24.83 -9.94 11.64
N ASP A 45 24.32 -11.10 11.30
CA ASP A 45 24.46 -11.67 9.95
C ASP A 45 23.51 -11.06 8.91
N ARG A 46 22.54 -10.20 9.34
CA ARG A 46 21.51 -9.64 8.47
C ARG A 46 21.06 -8.25 8.94
N ALA A 47 20.99 -7.30 7.99
CA ALA A 47 20.52 -5.95 8.25
C ALA A 47 19.01 -5.89 8.54
N PHE A 48 18.57 -4.87 9.28
CA PHE A 48 17.16 -4.62 9.56
C PHE A 48 16.37 -4.28 8.29
N LEU A 49 16.97 -3.51 7.38
CA LEU A 49 16.35 -3.08 6.11
C LEU A 49 17.33 -3.32 4.98
N GLU A 50 16.87 -4.07 3.98
CA GLU A 50 17.62 -4.36 2.77
C GLU A 50 16.79 -4.10 1.52
N PHE A 51 17.47 -3.79 0.41
CA PHE A 51 16.87 -3.85 -0.91
C PHE A 51 17.32 -5.09 -1.64
N THR A 52 16.36 -5.90 -2.02
CA THR A 52 16.54 -7.15 -2.77
C THR A 52 15.68 -7.16 -4.04
N TYR A 53 15.62 -8.28 -4.74
CA TYR A 53 14.70 -8.48 -5.87
C TYR A 53 13.96 -9.80 -5.72
N VAL A 54 12.65 -9.71 -5.63
CA VAL A 54 11.73 -10.86 -5.63
C VAL A 54 10.55 -10.54 -6.55
N THR A 55 10.00 -11.55 -7.22
CA THR A 55 8.73 -11.44 -7.94
C THR A 55 7.65 -12.22 -7.20
N ASN A 56 6.44 -11.66 -7.19
CA ASN A 56 5.32 -12.18 -6.42
C ASN A 56 4.09 -12.36 -7.35
N PRO A 57 3.73 -13.60 -7.69
CA PRO A 57 2.52 -13.88 -8.47
C PRO A 57 1.23 -13.67 -7.66
N GLY A 58 1.35 -13.75 -6.32
CA GLY A 58 0.23 -13.67 -5.39
C GLY A 58 0.04 -12.29 -4.75
N ALA A 59 -0.59 -12.32 -3.58
CA ALA A 59 -0.65 -11.22 -2.63
C ALA A 59 0.30 -11.51 -1.45
N ALA A 60 0.14 -10.78 -0.33
CA ALA A 60 0.91 -11.02 0.89
C ALA A 60 0.85 -12.51 1.27
N TRP A 61 1.99 -13.05 1.74
CA TRP A 61 2.18 -14.48 2.04
C TRP A 61 1.85 -15.42 0.88
N SER A 62 2.09 -14.96 -0.37
CA SER A 62 1.83 -15.73 -1.60
C SER A 62 0.37 -16.21 -1.75
N MET A 63 -0.58 -15.52 -1.12
CA MET A 63 -2.00 -15.82 -1.30
C MET A 63 -2.39 -15.63 -2.77
N PHE A 64 -3.19 -16.56 -3.32
CA PHE A 64 -3.63 -16.58 -4.73
C PHE A 64 -2.51 -16.70 -5.77
N SER A 65 -1.32 -17.22 -5.41
CA SER A 65 -0.20 -17.39 -6.36
C SER A 65 -0.56 -18.30 -7.55
N ASP A 66 -1.47 -19.26 -7.33
CA ASP A 66 -1.96 -20.16 -8.38
C ASP A 66 -3.00 -19.47 -9.32
N TYR A 67 -3.50 -18.30 -8.94
CA TYR A 67 -4.57 -17.57 -9.66
C TYR A 67 -4.28 -16.06 -9.70
N PRO A 68 -3.16 -15.59 -10.28
CA PRO A 68 -2.77 -14.19 -10.30
C PRO A 68 -3.79 -13.28 -11.01
N GLU A 69 -4.57 -13.84 -11.95
CA GLU A 69 -5.62 -13.11 -12.67
C GLU A 69 -6.75 -12.66 -11.73
N VAL A 70 -7.02 -13.43 -10.66
CA VAL A 70 -8.01 -13.05 -9.65
C VAL A 70 -7.62 -11.73 -8.98
N LEU A 71 -6.35 -11.55 -8.65
CA LEU A 71 -5.85 -10.30 -8.05
C LEU A 71 -5.96 -9.11 -9.01
N THR A 72 -5.69 -9.35 -10.29
CA THR A 72 -5.86 -8.34 -11.35
C THR A 72 -7.32 -7.89 -11.46
N ILE A 73 -8.25 -8.84 -11.47
CA ILE A 73 -9.69 -8.57 -11.53
C ILE A 73 -10.15 -7.83 -10.26
N LEU A 74 -9.72 -8.29 -9.07
CA LEU A 74 -10.06 -7.65 -7.79
C LEU A 74 -9.55 -6.21 -7.72
N ALA A 75 -8.33 -5.94 -8.19
CA ALA A 75 -7.78 -4.59 -8.29
C ALA A 75 -8.65 -3.69 -9.20
N GLY A 76 -9.05 -4.19 -10.36
CA GLY A 76 -9.96 -3.48 -11.27
C GLY A 76 -11.32 -3.20 -10.62
N ILE A 77 -11.90 -4.19 -9.96
CA ILE A 77 -13.18 -4.04 -9.24
C ILE A 77 -13.05 -3.01 -8.11
N ALA A 78 -11.95 -3.02 -7.35
CA ALA A 78 -11.71 -2.06 -6.27
C ALA A 78 -11.64 -0.62 -6.80
N LEU A 79 -10.88 -0.39 -7.87
CA LEU A 79 -10.80 0.94 -8.50
C LEU A 79 -12.16 1.41 -9.04
N LEU A 80 -12.90 0.52 -9.69
CA LEU A 80 -14.26 0.81 -10.18
C LEU A 80 -15.21 1.14 -9.03
N ALA A 81 -15.18 0.35 -7.95
CA ALA A 81 -16.00 0.59 -6.76
C ALA A 81 -15.69 1.95 -6.12
N ILE A 82 -14.41 2.29 -5.92
CA ILE A 82 -14.00 3.60 -5.41
C ILE A 82 -14.53 4.72 -6.29
N TYR A 83 -14.44 4.57 -7.62
CA TYR A 83 -14.98 5.57 -8.56
C TYR A 83 -16.51 5.69 -8.49
N LEU A 84 -17.23 4.59 -8.47
CA LEU A 84 -18.71 4.59 -8.42
C LEU A 84 -19.22 5.15 -7.09
N PHE A 85 -18.61 4.75 -5.98
CA PHE A 85 -18.99 5.15 -4.62
C PHE A 85 -18.30 6.42 -4.12
N ARG A 86 -17.57 7.15 -4.97
CA ARG A 86 -16.76 8.33 -4.57
C ARG A 86 -17.53 9.39 -3.77
N LYS A 87 -18.85 9.54 -4.00
CA LYS A 87 -19.69 10.46 -3.24
C LYS A 87 -20.01 9.92 -1.86
N ASN A 88 -20.34 8.64 -1.75
CA ASN A 88 -20.59 7.97 -0.47
C ASN A 88 -19.32 7.88 0.38
N LEU A 89 -18.15 7.75 -0.26
CA LEU A 89 -16.84 7.78 0.37
C LEU A 89 -16.38 9.21 0.71
N GLU A 90 -17.18 10.22 0.40
CA GLU A 90 -16.87 11.64 0.64
C GLU A 90 -15.51 12.07 0.05
N LEU A 91 -15.20 11.62 -1.17
CA LEU A 91 -13.90 11.85 -1.81
C LEU A 91 -13.59 13.35 -2.03
N GLU A 92 -14.53 14.24 -1.79
CA GLU A 92 -14.36 15.69 -1.81
C GLU A 92 -13.63 16.22 -0.56
N ARG A 93 -13.65 15.49 0.56
CA ARG A 93 -12.98 15.85 1.80
C ARG A 93 -11.46 15.70 1.64
N LYS A 94 -10.72 16.72 2.10
CA LYS A 94 -9.25 16.76 1.97
C LYS A 94 -8.53 15.52 2.54
N PRO A 95 -8.83 15.03 3.76
CA PRO A 95 -8.17 13.84 4.29
C PRO A 95 -8.51 12.59 3.47
N ILE A 96 -9.75 12.46 3.02
CA ILE A 96 -10.20 11.32 2.20
C ILE A 96 -9.49 11.30 0.84
N GLN A 97 -9.25 12.47 0.23
CA GLN A 97 -8.46 12.56 -1.01
C GLN A 97 -7.04 12.01 -0.84
N ILE A 98 -6.38 12.34 0.26
CA ILE A 98 -5.02 11.85 0.57
C ILE A 98 -5.06 10.33 0.72
N ILE A 99 -5.96 9.82 1.53
CA ILE A 99 -6.14 8.40 1.80
C ILE A 99 -6.37 7.60 0.52
N PHE A 100 -7.38 7.98 -0.26
CA PHE A 100 -7.70 7.25 -1.49
C PHE A 100 -6.70 7.52 -2.63
N GLY A 101 -5.98 8.64 -2.61
CA GLY A 101 -4.86 8.87 -3.50
C GLY A 101 -3.72 7.87 -3.26
N LEU A 102 -3.37 7.60 -2.00
CA LEU A 102 -2.40 6.57 -1.63
C LEU A 102 -2.86 5.17 -2.03
N ILE A 103 -4.10 4.80 -1.67
CA ILE A 103 -4.68 3.48 -1.97
C ILE A 103 -4.74 3.24 -3.48
N CYS A 104 -5.35 4.14 -4.24
CA CYS A 104 -5.50 3.97 -5.68
C CYS A 104 -4.16 4.01 -6.40
N GLY A 105 -3.22 4.85 -5.95
CA GLY A 105 -1.86 4.90 -6.50
C GLY A 105 -1.12 3.57 -6.33
N GLY A 106 -1.23 2.96 -5.15
CA GLY A 106 -0.66 1.65 -4.88
C GLY A 106 -1.37 0.52 -5.67
N ILE A 107 -2.71 0.52 -5.72
CA ILE A 107 -3.45 -0.47 -6.52
C ILE A 107 -3.00 -0.42 -7.98
N VAL A 108 -2.89 0.78 -8.58
CA VAL A 108 -2.44 0.95 -9.96
C VAL A 108 -0.98 0.55 -10.14
N GLY A 109 -0.10 0.82 -9.16
CA GLY A 109 1.29 0.37 -9.18
C GLY A 109 1.40 -1.15 -9.36
N ASN A 110 0.77 -1.92 -8.47
CA ASN A 110 0.78 -3.38 -8.55
C ASN A 110 -0.04 -3.94 -9.72
N LEU A 111 -1.11 -3.27 -10.12
CA LEU A 111 -1.89 -3.64 -11.30
C LEU A 111 -1.09 -3.46 -12.59
N SER A 112 -0.28 -2.40 -12.68
CA SER A 112 0.60 -2.15 -13.83
C SER A 112 1.59 -3.31 -14.04
N ASP A 113 2.19 -3.82 -12.97
CA ASP A 113 3.08 -4.97 -13.08
C ASP A 113 2.33 -6.19 -13.64
N ARG A 114 1.15 -6.52 -13.11
CA ARG A 114 0.36 -7.67 -13.55
C ARG A 114 -0.15 -7.58 -14.99
N ILE A 115 -0.32 -6.36 -15.52
CA ILE A 115 -0.78 -6.18 -16.91
C ILE A 115 0.38 -6.11 -17.90
N PHE A 116 1.50 -5.48 -17.53
CA PHE A 116 2.53 -5.08 -18.49
C PHE A 116 3.85 -5.85 -18.35
N ARG A 117 4.05 -6.64 -17.28
CA ARG A 117 5.24 -7.49 -17.14
C ARG A 117 5.00 -8.89 -17.69
N ASP A 118 6.10 -9.53 -18.06
CA ASP A 118 6.16 -10.95 -18.43
C ASP A 118 7.30 -11.60 -17.64
N PRO A 119 7.03 -12.52 -16.71
CA PRO A 119 5.69 -12.97 -16.25
C PRO A 119 4.90 -11.86 -15.55
N ALA A 120 3.56 -12.03 -15.48
CA ALA A 120 2.60 -11.08 -14.89
C ALA A 120 2.67 -11.08 -13.35
N GLU A 121 3.84 -10.76 -12.80
CA GLU A 121 4.17 -10.80 -11.37
C GLU A 121 4.53 -9.42 -10.85
N VAL A 122 4.19 -9.16 -9.60
CA VAL A 122 4.57 -7.91 -8.92
C VAL A 122 6.03 -7.98 -8.49
N VAL A 123 6.77 -6.88 -8.68
CA VAL A 123 8.14 -6.75 -8.19
C VAL A 123 8.12 -6.22 -6.76
N ASP A 124 8.68 -7.00 -5.83
CA ASP A 124 8.87 -6.67 -4.44
C ASP A 124 10.37 -6.56 -4.13
N PHE A 125 10.75 -5.60 -3.28
CA PHE A 125 12.17 -5.30 -3.08
C PHE A 125 12.54 -4.72 -1.71
N ILE A 126 11.57 -4.33 -0.89
CA ILE A 126 11.81 -3.83 0.47
C ILE A 126 11.73 -5.03 1.41
N ASP A 127 12.88 -5.44 1.93
CA ASP A 127 13.01 -6.54 2.86
C ASP A 127 13.28 -6.00 4.26
N VAL A 128 12.44 -6.38 5.22
CA VAL A 128 12.52 -5.94 6.62
C VAL A 128 12.62 -7.15 7.53
N TYR A 129 13.74 -7.23 8.24
CA TYR A 129 14.01 -8.27 9.23
C TYR A 129 13.99 -7.69 10.65
N PHE A 130 13.21 -8.30 11.54
CA PHE A 130 13.10 -7.91 12.94
C PHE A 130 14.01 -8.78 13.82
N PRO A 131 15.25 -8.37 14.13
CA PRO A 131 16.24 -9.22 14.80
C PRO A 131 15.84 -9.59 16.24
N LEU A 132 15.11 -8.73 16.96
CA LEU A 132 14.69 -8.99 18.35
C LEU A 132 13.70 -10.16 18.48
N VAL A 133 12.93 -10.45 17.44
CA VAL A 133 11.90 -11.50 17.42
C VAL A 133 12.19 -12.57 16.37
N ASN A 134 13.32 -12.44 15.67
CA ASN A 134 13.77 -13.31 14.58
C ASN A 134 12.62 -13.52 13.55
N TYR A 135 12.08 -12.42 13.05
CA TYR A 135 10.94 -12.44 12.15
C TYR A 135 11.24 -11.73 10.84
N ASP A 136 11.05 -12.46 9.74
CA ASP A 136 11.08 -11.95 8.39
C ASP A 136 9.72 -11.41 8.00
N TYR A 137 9.62 -10.10 7.78
CA TYR A 137 8.41 -9.52 7.23
C TYR A 137 8.31 -9.86 5.73
N PRO A 138 7.12 -10.16 5.18
CA PRO A 138 6.98 -10.37 3.74
C PRO A 138 7.58 -9.19 2.96
N ILE A 139 8.41 -9.49 1.95
CA ILE A 139 9.02 -8.47 1.10
C ILE A 139 7.91 -7.73 0.38
N PHE A 140 8.01 -6.41 0.28
CA PHE A 140 6.99 -5.54 -0.26
C PHE A 140 7.59 -4.40 -1.12
N ASN A 141 6.75 -3.51 -1.63
CA ASN A 141 7.13 -2.41 -2.49
C ASN A 141 6.46 -1.07 -2.08
N ILE A 142 6.68 -0.01 -2.86
CA ILE A 142 6.09 1.31 -2.59
C ILE A 142 4.56 1.30 -2.76
N ALA A 143 4.03 0.53 -3.71
CA ALA A 143 2.58 0.39 -3.91
C ALA A 143 1.90 -0.22 -2.67
N ASP A 144 2.47 -1.29 -2.10
CA ASP A 144 1.97 -1.93 -0.89
C ASP A 144 2.00 -0.97 0.31
N SER A 145 3.10 -0.21 0.43
CA SER A 145 3.21 0.86 1.44
C SER A 145 2.10 1.90 1.30
N GLY A 146 1.80 2.32 0.08
CA GLY A 146 0.72 3.27 -0.21
C GLY A 146 -0.65 2.72 0.17
N ILE A 147 -0.96 1.47 -0.19
CA ILE A 147 -2.20 0.79 0.17
C ILE A 147 -2.32 0.67 1.69
N PHE A 148 -1.27 0.18 2.36
CA PHE A 148 -1.26 -0.03 3.80
C PHE A 148 -1.44 1.27 4.57
N LEU A 149 -0.65 2.31 4.26
CA LEU A 149 -0.73 3.61 4.92
C LEU A 149 -2.08 4.28 4.68
N GLY A 150 -2.61 4.18 3.48
CA GLY A 150 -3.94 4.71 3.15
C GLY A 150 -5.05 4.00 3.91
N ALA A 151 -5.04 2.66 3.93
CA ALA A 151 -6.03 1.87 4.68
C ALA A 151 -5.95 2.13 6.20
N PHE A 152 -4.74 2.18 6.75
CA PHE A 152 -4.52 2.48 8.17
C PHE A 152 -4.99 3.90 8.54
N ALA A 153 -4.68 4.90 7.70
CA ALA A 153 -5.13 6.27 7.89
C ALA A 153 -6.67 6.38 7.82
N TYR A 154 -7.32 5.61 6.94
CA TYR A 154 -8.77 5.54 6.86
C TYR A 154 -9.40 4.99 8.14
N LEU A 155 -8.84 3.91 8.67
CA LEU A 155 -9.31 3.31 9.93
C LEU A 155 -9.17 4.27 11.11
N ILE A 156 -8.02 4.97 11.21
CA ILE A 156 -7.82 5.99 12.26
C ILE A 156 -8.84 7.11 12.13
N LEU A 157 -9.00 7.66 10.91
CA LEU A 157 -9.95 8.76 10.67
C LEU A 157 -11.37 8.35 11.06
N SER A 158 -11.82 7.18 10.60
CA SER A 158 -13.14 6.62 10.89
C SER A 158 -13.36 6.43 12.40
N PHE A 159 -12.36 5.95 13.11
CA PHE A 159 -12.41 5.76 14.55
C PHE A 159 -12.54 7.11 15.29
N LEU A 160 -11.77 8.10 14.89
CA LEU A 160 -11.80 9.44 15.52
C LEU A 160 -13.13 10.14 15.26
N GLU A 161 -13.70 10.02 14.07
CA GLU A 161 -15.00 10.61 13.74
C GLU A 161 -16.14 9.93 14.51
N SER A 162 -16.17 8.61 14.55
CA SER A 162 -17.17 7.87 15.33
C SER A 162 -17.11 8.17 16.84
N ARG A 163 -15.92 8.46 17.35
CA ARG A 163 -15.74 8.84 18.75
C ARG A 163 -16.28 10.23 19.01
N LYS A 164 -16.01 11.19 18.12
CA LYS A 164 -16.51 12.55 18.22
C LYS A 164 -18.03 12.61 18.19
N GLU A 165 -18.69 11.90 17.28
CA GLU A 165 -20.14 11.80 17.18
C GLU A 165 -20.77 11.25 18.48
N ARG A 166 -20.11 10.28 19.12
CA ARG A 166 -20.59 9.69 20.37
C ARG A 166 -20.49 10.65 21.54
N ASP A 167 -19.39 11.42 21.61
CA ASP A 167 -19.17 12.40 22.68
C ASP A 167 -20.16 13.58 22.54
N GLU A 168 -20.45 14.05 21.33
CA GLU A 168 -21.43 15.11 21.05
C GLU A 168 -22.88 14.64 21.26
N GLY A 169 -23.22 13.38 20.89
CA GLY A 169 -24.58 12.83 21.08
C GLY A 169 -24.91 12.47 22.53
N GLY A 170 -23.90 12.31 23.39
CA GLY A 170 -24.11 12.04 24.83
C GLY A 170 -24.40 13.29 25.66
N GLU A 171 -24.16 14.50 25.17
CA GLU A 171 -24.42 15.75 25.86
C GLU A 171 -25.89 16.24 25.73
N ASP A 172 -26.65 15.67 24.77
CA ASP A 172 -28.03 16.08 24.48
C ASP A 172 -29.15 15.30 25.23
N GLU A 173 -28.82 14.34 26.10
CA GLU A 173 -29.82 13.76 26.97
C GLU A 173 -30.09 14.68 28.14
N PRO A 174 -31.28 15.32 28.23
CA PRO A 174 -31.65 16.12 29.42
C PRO A 174 -31.78 15.16 30.60
N VAL A 175 -30.93 15.35 31.61
CA VAL A 175 -31.08 14.72 32.93
C VAL A 175 -32.49 15.03 33.40
N GLY A 176 -33.34 14.01 33.35
CA GLY A 176 -34.79 14.08 33.47
C GLY A 176 -35.27 14.69 34.76
N ALA A 177 -36.39 15.35 34.62
CA ALA A 177 -37.27 15.81 35.68
C ALA A 177 -37.88 14.67 36.50
#